data_b29dc6c3a21454c1fd56ec06d14640b6
#
_entry.id   b29dc6c3a21454c1fd56ec06d14640b6
#
_cell.length_a   1.000
_cell.length_b   1.000
_cell.length_c   1.000
_cell.angle_alpha   90.00
_cell.angle_beta   90.00
_cell.angle_gamma   90.00
#
_symmetry.space_group_name_H-M   'P 1'
#
loop_
_entity.id
_entity.type
_entity.pdbx_description
1 polymer ?
#
loop_
_entity_poly.entity_id
_entity_poly.type
_entity_poly.pdbx_seq_one_letter_code
_entity_poly.pdbx_strand_id
1 'polypeptide(L)'
;MVDYCTKKLFCNRIVTINSYLCCNYNEFFMDLFIVITLACLAVMGIIVGVSNDAVNFLNSAFGSKVAKKNVILAIAGIGVMVGVMTSSGMMDVARSGVFYPEMFSYKEIMVLFLGMMLSNIILLDIYNSLGLPTSTT
;
A
#
# COMPACT_ATOMS: atom_id res chain seq x y z
N MET A 1 6.71 -12.65 -20.13
CA MET A 1 6.62 -11.34 -20.80
C MET A 1 7.98 -10.82 -21.28
N VAL A 2 9.07 -11.28 -20.70
CA VAL A 2 10.46 -10.98 -21.14
C VAL A 2 10.76 -11.56 -22.54
N ASP A 3 10.11 -12.65 -22.91
CA ASP A 3 10.33 -13.33 -24.21
C ASP A 3 9.81 -12.58 -25.46
N TYR A 4 8.90 -11.64 -25.28
CA TYR A 4 8.34 -10.89 -26.42
C TYR A 4 9.28 -9.79 -26.92
N CYS A 5 10.09 -9.21 -26.02
CA CYS A 5 11.07 -8.17 -26.40
C CYS A 5 12.33 -8.77 -27.03
N THR A 6 12.77 -9.93 -26.57
CA THR A 6 13.96 -10.63 -27.08
C THR A 6 13.75 -11.23 -28.47
N LYS A 7 12.54 -11.66 -28.80
CA LYS A 7 12.23 -12.22 -30.13
C LYS A 7 12.15 -11.19 -31.25
N LYS A 8 11.98 -9.92 -30.94
CA LYS A 8 11.89 -8.80 -31.91
C LYS A 8 13.25 -8.19 -32.26
N LEU A 9 14.29 -8.59 -31.57
CA LEU A 9 15.68 -8.09 -31.80
C LEU A 9 16.32 -8.60 -33.10
N PHE A 10 15.69 -9.54 -33.80
CA PHE A 10 16.26 -10.17 -35.01
C PHE A 10 15.70 -9.64 -36.34
N CYS A 11 14.83 -8.64 -36.33
CA CYS A 11 14.23 -8.12 -37.54
C CYS A 11 14.52 -6.62 -37.76
N ASN A 12 15.53 -6.37 -38.58
CA ASN A 12 15.79 -5.17 -39.39
C ASN A 12 16.20 -3.84 -38.68
N ARG A 13 17.42 -3.43 -38.98
CA ARG A 13 18.20 -2.32 -38.40
C ARG A 13 17.62 -0.90 -38.52
N ILE A 14 16.52 -0.68 -39.24
CA ILE A 14 15.93 0.66 -39.45
C ILE A 14 14.61 0.86 -38.65
N VAL A 15 13.97 -0.23 -38.25
CA VAL A 15 12.73 -0.20 -37.43
C VAL A 15 13.03 -0.08 -35.93
N THR A 16 14.31 -0.20 -35.54
CA THR A 16 14.74 -0.39 -34.16
C THR A 16 14.50 0.84 -33.27
N ILE A 17 14.76 2.05 -33.72
CA ILE A 17 14.68 3.24 -32.86
C ILE A 17 13.24 3.55 -32.44
N ASN A 18 12.31 3.46 -33.38
CA ASN A 18 10.88 3.71 -33.08
C ASN A 18 10.26 2.58 -32.23
N SER A 19 10.74 1.34 -32.40
CA SER A 19 10.26 0.20 -31.61
C SER A 19 10.82 0.22 -30.19
N TYR A 20 12.06 0.68 -29.98
CA TYR A 20 12.64 0.88 -28.63
C TYR A 20 11.97 2.03 -27.89
N LEU A 21 11.68 3.13 -28.56
CA LEU A 21 10.94 4.27 -27.98
C LEU A 21 9.52 3.86 -27.59
N CYS A 22 8.83 3.10 -28.43
CA CYS A 22 7.46 2.65 -28.14
C CYS A 22 7.40 1.60 -27.03
N CYS A 23 8.37 0.66 -26.98
CA CYS A 23 8.47 -0.35 -25.92
C CYS A 23 8.82 0.31 -24.58
N ASN A 24 9.75 1.26 -24.58
CA ASN A 24 10.16 1.99 -23.37
C ASN A 24 9.06 2.91 -22.85
N TYR A 25 8.29 3.55 -23.76
CA TYR A 25 7.15 4.38 -23.40
C TYR A 25 6.01 3.57 -22.77
N ASN A 26 5.68 2.41 -23.33
CA ASN A 26 4.65 1.55 -22.77
C ASN A 26 5.05 0.96 -21.40
N GLU A 27 6.31 0.56 -21.21
CA GLU A 27 6.80 0.10 -19.92
C GLU A 27 6.78 1.22 -18.88
N PHE A 28 7.26 2.41 -19.23
CA PHE A 28 7.23 3.57 -18.36
C PHE A 28 5.78 3.95 -17.96
N PHE A 29 4.85 3.91 -18.90
CA PHE A 29 3.45 4.21 -18.64
C PHE A 29 2.79 3.17 -17.71
N MET A 30 3.10 1.89 -17.90
CA MET A 30 2.62 0.82 -17.04
C MET A 30 3.18 0.94 -15.62
N ASP A 31 4.47 1.22 -15.49
CA ASP A 31 5.12 1.39 -14.19
C ASP A 31 4.56 2.63 -13.46
N LEU A 32 4.37 3.73 -14.16
CA LEU A 32 3.74 4.94 -13.62
C LEU A 32 2.30 4.68 -13.16
N PHE A 33 1.53 3.95 -13.95
CA PHE A 33 0.15 3.58 -13.60
C PHE A 33 0.10 2.73 -12.33
N ILE A 34 1.00 1.76 -12.18
CA ILE A 34 1.10 0.92 -10.98
C ILE A 34 1.45 1.77 -9.76
N VAL A 35 2.41 2.69 -9.88
CA VAL A 35 2.81 3.57 -8.77
C VAL A 35 1.66 4.49 -8.34
N ILE A 36 0.93 5.08 -9.27
CA ILE A 36 -0.24 5.92 -8.96
C ILE A 36 -1.33 5.09 -8.28
N THR A 37 -1.59 3.89 -8.77
CA THR A 37 -2.57 2.98 -8.19
C THR A 37 -2.17 2.59 -6.76
N LEU A 38 -0.90 2.24 -6.53
CA LEU A 38 -0.37 1.95 -5.19
C LEU A 38 -0.51 3.16 -4.25
N ALA A 39 -0.23 4.37 -4.73
CA ALA A 39 -0.39 5.58 -3.94
C ALA A 39 -1.87 5.83 -3.55
N CYS A 40 -2.79 5.64 -4.48
CA CYS A 40 -4.23 5.72 -4.21
C CYS A 40 -4.68 4.66 -3.19
N LEU A 41 -4.23 3.42 -3.35
CA LEU A 41 -4.54 2.34 -2.42
C LEU A 41 -3.93 2.58 -1.03
N ALA A 42 -2.75 3.15 -0.94
CA ALA A 42 -2.15 3.53 0.34
C ALA A 42 -3.00 4.57 1.08
N VAL A 43 -3.47 5.60 0.38
CA VAL A 43 -4.36 6.61 0.97
C VAL A 43 -5.68 5.98 1.45
N MET A 44 -6.31 5.15 0.61
CA MET A 44 -7.53 4.43 0.98
C MET A 44 -7.30 3.50 2.17
N GLY A 45 -6.17 2.78 2.19
CA GLY A 45 -5.79 1.89 3.29
C GLY A 45 -5.62 2.64 4.62
N ILE A 46 -5.02 3.84 4.59
CA ILE A 46 -4.91 4.69 5.78
C ILE A 46 -6.30 5.13 6.27
N ILE A 47 -7.19 5.57 5.37
CA ILE A 47 -8.53 6.01 5.74
C ILE A 47 -9.32 4.87 6.38
N VAL A 48 -9.32 3.69 5.77
CA VAL A 48 -10.05 2.52 6.27
C VAL A 48 -9.44 2.01 7.58
N GLY A 49 -8.11 1.92 7.66
CA GLY A 49 -7.39 1.49 8.85
C GLY A 49 -7.61 2.43 10.04
N VAL A 50 -7.44 3.74 9.84
CA VAL A 50 -7.68 4.73 10.90
C VAL A 50 -9.15 4.71 11.36
N SER A 51 -10.10 4.52 10.45
CA SER A 51 -11.52 4.42 10.81
C SER A 51 -11.77 3.18 11.68
N ASN A 52 -11.20 2.04 11.34
CA ASN A 52 -11.30 0.81 12.13
C ASN A 52 -10.66 0.95 13.51
N ASP A 53 -9.44 1.46 13.57
CA ASP A 53 -8.71 1.64 14.83
C ASP A 53 -9.38 2.70 15.72
N ALA A 54 -9.88 3.78 15.14
CA ALA A 54 -10.60 4.81 15.89
C ALA A 54 -11.86 4.22 16.56
N VAL A 55 -12.61 3.38 15.88
CA VAL A 55 -13.78 2.70 16.47
C VAL A 55 -13.35 1.78 17.62
N ASN A 56 -12.29 1.01 17.45
CA ASN A 56 -11.85 0.05 18.45
C ASN A 56 -11.29 0.72 19.72
N PHE A 57 -10.46 1.75 19.58
CA PHE A 57 -9.77 2.37 20.71
C PHE A 57 -10.51 3.57 21.32
N LEU A 58 -11.22 4.35 20.51
CA LEU A 58 -11.86 5.59 20.98
C LEU A 58 -13.32 5.41 21.39
N ASN A 59 -13.96 4.29 21.03
CA ASN A 59 -15.37 4.07 21.32
C ASN A 59 -15.65 4.10 22.82
N SER A 60 -14.80 3.49 23.63
CA SER A 60 -14.89 3.50 25.09
C SER A 60 -14.75 4.92 25.67
N ALA A 61 -13.84 5.73 25.16
CA ALA A 61 -13.61 7.10 25.58
C ALA A 61 -14.79 8.03 25.20
N PHE A 62 -15.40 7.81 24.02
CA PHE A 62 -16.60 8.54 23.61
C PHE A 62 -17.83 8.10 24.39
N GLY A 63 -17.98 6.81 24.65
CA GLY A 63 -19.11 6.25 25.39
C GLY A 63 -19.15 6.70 26.85
N SER A 64 -17.98 6.77 27.51
CA SER A 64 -17.84 7.19 28.91
C SER A 64 -17.93 8.71 29.13
N LYS A 65 -17.90 9.52 28.04
CA LYS A 65 -17.95 10.99 28.08
C LYS A 65 -16.90 11.63 29.02
N VAL A 66 -15.72 11.00 29.15
CA VAL A 66 -14.64 11.46 30.03
C VAL A 66 -14.17 12.86 29.66
N ALA A 67 -14.16 13.20 28.36
CA ALA A 67 -13.72 14.49 27.86
C ALA A 67 -14.52 14.92 26.63
N LYS A 68 -14.35 16.20 26.21
CA LYS A 68 -14.93 16.71 24.97
C LYS A 68 -14.33 15.97 23.78
N LYS A 69 -15.15 15.68 22.76
CA LYS A 69 -14.77 14.96 21.54
C LYS A 69 -13.45 15.48 20.92
N ASN A 70 -13.28 16.80 20.83
CA ASN A 70 -12.08 17.40 20.25
C ASN A 70 -10.82 17.15 21.07
N VAL A 71 -10.94 17.04 22.40
CA VAL A 71 -9.80 16.74 23.27
C VAL A 71 -9.37 15.29 23.11
N ILE A 72 -10.31 14.36 23.05
CA ILE A 72 -10.04 12.94 22.83
C ILE A 72 -9.33 12.76 21.49
N LEU A 73 -9.83 13.39 20.42
CA LEU A 73 -9.21 13.32 19.09
C LEU A 73 -7.81 13.94 19.05
N ALA A 74 -7.59 15.06 19.74
CA ALA A 74 -6.28 15.71 19.80
C ALA A 74 -5.24 14.80 20.50
N ILE A 75 -5.61 14.22 21.65
CA ILE A 75 -4.72 13.31 22.40
C ILE A 75 -4.43 12.06 21.55
N ALA A 76 -5.43 11.47 20.92
CA ALA A 76 -5.27 10.33 20.04
C ALA A 76 -4.35 10.64 18.85
N GLY A 77 -4.52 11.79 18.21
CA GLY A 77 -3.67 12.24 17.11
C GLY A 77 -2.21 12.41 17.51
N ILE A 78 -1.94 13.01 18.68
CA ILE A 78 -0.59 13.14 19.21
C ILE A 78 0.01 11.75 19.50
N GLY A 79 -0.78 10.85 20.10
CA GLY A 79 -0.36 9.48 20.36
C GLY A 79 0.03 8.72 19.10
N VAL A 80 -0.76 8.83 18.05
CA VAL A 80 -0.44 8.22 16.74
C VAL A 80 0.84 8.81 16.15
N MET A 81 1.03 10.13 16.21
CA MET A 81 2.25 10.76 15.69
C MET A 81 3.51 10.26 16.43
N VAL A 82 3.47 10.20 17.75
CA VAL A 82 4.57 9.66 18.55
C VAL A 82 4.79 8.19 18.24
N GLY A 83 3.73 7.39 18.12
CA GLY A 83 3.79 5.98 17.75
C GLY A 83 4.47 5.74 16.40
N VAL A 84 4.11 6.51 15.39
CA VAL A 84 4.75 6.43 14.06
C VAL A 84 6.23 6.79 14.11
N MET A 85 6.62 7.82 14.86
CA MET A 85 8.02 8.22 15.00
C MET A 85 8.89 7.17 15.72
N THR A 86 8.28 6.37 16.61
CA THR A 86 8.99 5.33 17.38
C THR A 86 8.93 3.93 16.73
N SER A 87 8.15 3.74 15.67
CA SER A 87 7.89 2.41 15.06
C SER A 87 8.93 1.98 14.01
N SER A 88 10.15 2.52 14.04
CA SER A 88 11.20 2.19 13.07
C SER A 88 11.51 0.69 12.96
N GLY A 89 11.49 -0.06 14.07
CA GLY A 89 11.77 -1.49 14.07
C GLY A 89 10.74 -2.33 13.30
N MET A 90 9.48 -1.93 13.31
CA MET A 90 8.42 -2.63 12.57
C MET A 90 8.55 -2.42 11.06
N MET A 91 9.06 -1.24 10.66
CA MET A 91 9.33 -0.96 9.25
C MET A 91 10.49 -1.83 8.70
N ASP A 92 11.50 -2.12 9.51
CA ASP A 92 12.61 -3.00 9.14
C ASP A 92 12.14 -4.45 8.97
N VAL A 93 11.25 -4.93 9.85
CA VAL A 93 10.64 -6.26 9.70
C VAL A 93 9.78 -6.34 8.44
N ALA A 94 9.01 -5.31 8.11
CA ALA A 94 8.23 -5.28 6.88
C ALA A 94 9.10 -5.28 5.61
N ARG A 95 10.28 -4.66 5.67
CA ARG A 95 11.20 -4.57 4.52
C ARG A 95 12.03 -5.83 4.29
N SER A 96 12.47 -6.49 5.34
CA SER A 96 13.46 -7.57 5.26
C SER A 96 13.03 -8.89 5.94
N GLY A 97 11.99 -8.86 6.76
CA GLY A 97 11.55 -10.01 7.54
C GLY A 97 10.50 -10.90 6.88
N VAL A 98 9.76 -10.40 5.92
CA VAL A 98 8.62 -11.12 5.31
C VAL A 98 9.04 -11.90 4.06
N PHE A 99 9.95 -11.36 3.26
CA PHE A 99 10.48 -12.03 2.07
C PHE A 99 11.87 -11.48 1.73
N TYR A 100 12.65 -12.27 0.97
CA TYR A 100 13.96 -11.85 0.47
C TYR A 100 13.78 -11.09 -0.85
N PRO A 101 13.88 -9.76 -0.87
CA PRO A 101 13.65 -8.97 -2.09
C PRO A 101 14.65 -9.24 -3.20
N GLU A 102 15.83 -9.76 -2.86
CA GLU A 102 16.90 -10.11 -3.83
C GLU A 102 16.51 -11.24 -4.80
N MET A 103 15.52 -12.06 -4.44
CA MET A 103 15.08 -13.21 -5.25
C MET A 103 14.01 -12.81 -6.28
N PHE A 104 13.43 -11.61 -6.18
CA PHE A 104 12.32 -11.17 -7.02
C PHE A 104 12.72 -10.01 -7.92
N SER A 105 12.19 -10.02 -9.14
CA SER A 105 12.29 -8.86 -10.02
C SER A 105 11.48 -7.68 -9.46
N TYR A 106 11.92 -6.46 -9.71
CA TYR A 106 11.24 -5.23 -9.29
C TYR A 106 9.75 -5.21 -9.66
N LYS A 107 9.41 -5.66 -10.88
CA LYS A 107 8.01 -5.75 -11.35
C LYS A 107 7.18 -6.77 -10.56
N GLU A 108 7.75 -7.89 -10.21
CA GLU A 108 7.08 -8.92 -9.40
C GLU A 108 6.78 -8.42 -8.00
N ILE A 109 7.72 -7.69 -7.40
CA ILE A 109 7.55 -7.08 -6.09
C ILE A 109 6.41 -6.05 -6.12
N MET A 110 6.35 -5.20 -7.14
CA MET A 110 5.28 -4.20 -7.27
C MET A 110 3.90 -4.85 -7.37
N VAL A 111 3.77 -5.91 -8.17
CA VAL A 111 2.50 -6.65 -8.31
C VAL A 111 2.10 -7.35 -7.02
N LEU A 112 3.07 -7.92 -6.29
CA LEU A 112 2.85 -8.52 -4.97
C LEU A 112 2.33 -7.50 -3.96
N PHE A 113 2.95 -6.33 -3.88
CA PHE A 113 2.49 -5.26 -2.99
C PHE A 113 1.10 -4.76 -3.37
N LEU A 114 0.80 -4.63 -4.65
CA LEU A 114 -0.52 -4.24 -5.14
C LEU A 114 -1.59 -5.26 -4.74
N GLY A 115 -1.33 -6.55 -4.89
CA GLY A 115 -2.23 -7.61 -4.47
C GLY A 115 -2.45 -7.62 -2.96
N MET A 116 -1.38 -7.44 -2.18
CA MET A 116 -1.44 -7.39 -0.72
C MET A 116 -2.26 -6.18 -0.23
N MET A 117 -2.03 -4.99 -0.79
CA MET A 117 -2.78 -3.78 -0.42
C MET A 117 -4.26 -3.89 -0.77
N LEU A 118 -4.60 -4.39 -1.97
CA LEU A 118 -5.99 -4.63 -2.37
C LEU A 118 -6.70 -5.62 -1.43
N SER A 119 -6.07 -6.74 -1.16
CA SER A 119 -6.62 -7.75 -0.26
C SER A 119 -6.87 -7.20 1.14
N ASN A 120 -5.93 -6.43 1.68
CA ASN A 120 -6.05 -5.83 3.00
C ASN A 120 -7.22 -4.84 3.08
N ILE A 121 -7.35 -3.95 2.08
CA ILE A 121 -8.43 -2.95 2.04
C ILE A 121 -9.79 -3.64 1.94
N ILE A 122 -9.95 -4.62 1.05
CA ILE A 122 -11.21 -5.36 0.87
C ILE A 122 -11.57 -6.09 2.16
N LEU A 123 -10.61 -6.74 2.80
CA LEU A 123 -10.83 -7.47 4.04
C LEU A 123 -11.29 -6.53 5.17
N LEU A 124 -10.59 -5.41 5.36
CA LEU A 124 -10.95 -4.42 6.37
C LEU A 124 -12.32 -3.79 6.11
N ASP A 125 -12.66 -3.52 4.85
CA ASP A 125 -13.96 -2.96 4.47
C ASP A 125 -15.11 -3.93 4.76
N ILE A 126 -14.91 -5.21 4.48
CA ILE A 126 -15.87 -6.28 4.82
C ILE A 126 -16.06 -6.34 6.35
N TYR A 127 -14.99 -6.36 7.12
CA TYR A 127 -15.09 -6.40 8.58
C TYR A 127 -15.77 -5.15 9.16
N ASN A 128 -15.46 -3.97 8.63
CA ASN A 128 -16.13 -2.74 9.01
C ASN A 128 -17.63 -2.77 8.69
N SER A 129 -18.01 -3.31 7.54
CA SER A 129 -19.43 -3.46 7.14
C SER A 129 -20.19 -4.44 8.03
N LEU A 130 -19.51 -5.48 8.52
CA LEU A 130 -20.08 -6.46 9.44
C LEU A 130 -20.08 -6.00 10.91
N GLY A 131 -19.48 -4.84 11.18
CA GLY A 131 -19.35 -4.31 12.55
C GLY A 131 -18.47 -5.17 13.46
N LEU A 132 -17.57 -5.97 12.88
CA LEU A 132 -16.64 -6.81 13.63
C LEU A 132 -15.39 -5.99 13.99
N PRO A 133 -15.07 -5.82 15.28
CA PRO A 133 -13.83 -5.14 15.66
C PRO A 133 -12.65 -6.04 15.28
N THR A 134 -11.81 -5.54 14.40
CA THR A 134 -10.57 -6.22 14.01
C THR A 134 -9.37 -5.44 14.50
N SER A 135 -8.36 -6.14 15.02
CA SER A 135 -7.06 -5.55 15.31
C SER A 135 -6.24 -5.50 14.01
N THR A 136 -5.79 -4.32 13.65
CA THR A 136 -4.89 -4.10 12.51
C THR A 136 -3.42 -4.19 12.88
N THR A 137 -3.12 -4.54 14.12
CA THR A 137 -1.78 -4.73 14.68
C THR A 137 -1.44 -6.19 14.86
#